data_7e5c4ea3913bf92e6f5202532f9ce628
#
_entry.id   7e5c4ea3913bf92e6f5202532f9ce628
#
_cell.length_a   1.000
_cell.length_b   1.000
_cell.length_c   1.000
_cell.angle_alpha   90.00
_cell.angle_beta   90.00
_cell.angle_gamma   90.00
#
_symmetry.space_group_name_H-M   'P 1'
#
loop_
_entity.id
_entity.type
_entity.pdbx_description
1 polymer ?
#
loop_
_entity_poly.entity_id
_entity_poly.type
_entity_poly.pdbx_seq_one_letter_code
_entity_poly.pdbx_strand_id
1 'polypeptide(L)'
;MPELPEVERGRLVAERAAVGRTCLSIHGKDDSIVFCDQSRTRIARALKGKVITAACRHGKQLWLEFESAPALLIHFGMTGSLQAYRDDQESPRFSRMEMRLSGGIHLAMPDPRRFGRIRMRDEPRNEPPVANLGFDPLDQMPDKASFRQMVNRRRTTIKGLLLNQKFCAGIGNWIADEILYQSGIDPRTRTDQMDDASVDKVRSWTSKIIKRAVEVNSDSSRFPRTWLFHERWGKPEDAQTRRGESIEIMTVAGRTTAWVPSAQS
;
A
#
# COMPACT_ATOMS: atom_id res chain seq x y z
N MET A 1 8.59 2.80 1.48
CA MET A 1 7.85 1.92 0.53
C MET A 1 6.38 2.19 0.72
N PRO A 2 5.65 2.51 -0.33
CA PRO A 2 4.21 2.72 -0.23
C PRO A 2 3.50 1.47 0.31
N GLU A 3 2.69 1.67 1.35
CA GLU A 3 1.80 0.67 1.93
C GLU A 3 0.35 1.08 1.65
N LEU A 4 -0.63 0.44 2.24
CA LEU A 4 -2.04 0.69 1.94
C LEU A 4 -2.43 2.19 2.00
N PRO A 5 -2.06 2.98 3.03
CA PRO A 5 -2.47 4.39 3.10
C PRO A 5 -1.89 5.27 1.98
N GLU A 6 -0.62 5.01 1.58
CA GLU A 6 0.00 5.75 0.48
C GLU A 6 -0.62 5.37 -0.87
N VAL A 7 -1.04 4.12 -1.03
CA VAL A 7 -1.75 3.68 -2.25
C VAL A 7 -3.17 4.25 -2.29
N GLU A 8 -3.86 4.32 -1.14
CA GLU A 8 -5.16 4.98 -1.03
C GLU A 8 -5.07 6.47 -1.36
N ARG A 9 -4.03 7.17 -0.89
CA ARG A 9 -3.75 8.55 -1.33
C ARG A 9 -3.63 8.65 -2.85
N GLY A 10 -2.90 7.72 -3.48
CA GLY A 10 -2.78 7.66 -4.94
C GLY A 10 -4.13 7.40 -5.63
N ARG A 11 -4.98 6.52 -5.07
CA ARG A 11 -6.34 6.27 -5.56
C ARG A 11 -7.18 7.55 -5.52
N LEU A 12 -7.14 8.29 -4.42
CA LEU A 12 -7.87 9.55 -4.28
C LEU A 12 -7.37 10.63 -5.25
N VAL A 13 -6.06 10.68 -5.55
CA VAL A 13 -5.52 11.56 -6.59
C VAL A 13 -6.10 11.18 -7.95
N ALA A 14 -6.09 9.90 -8.30
CA ALA A 14 -6.64 9.42 -9.56
C ALA A 14 -8.15 9.64 -9.66
N GLU A 15 -8.90 9.40 -8.60
CA GLU A 15 -10.35 9.63 -8.55
C GLU A 15 -10.70 11.08 -8.88
N ARG A 16 -10.05 12.03 -8.21
CA ARG A 16 -10.32 13.47 -8.39
C ARG A 16 -9.86 13.99 -9.76
N ALA A 17 -8.72 13.48 -10.25
CA ALA A 17 -8.09 14.00 -11.44
C ALA A 17 -8.49 13.29 -12.73
N ALA A 18 -8.92 12.01 -12.65
CA ALA A 18 -9.06 11.19 -13.85
C ALA A 18 -10.49 10.67 -14.08
N VAL A 19 -11.27 10.40 -13.04
CA VAL A 19 -12.63 9.86 -13.21
C VAL A 19 -13.53 10.85 -13.95
N GLY A 20 -14.29 10.33 -14.92
CA GLY A 20 -15.13 11.10 -15.83
C GLY A 20 -14.37 11.74 -17.00
N ARG A 21 -13.04 11.51 -17.12
CA ARG A 21 -12.22 12.08 -18.20
C ARG A 21 -11.83 11.03 -19.22
N THR A 22 -11.65 11.48 -20.45
CA THR A 22 -11.17 10.65 -21.56
C THR A 22 -9.64 10.56 -21.54
N CYS A 23 -9.10 9.35 -21.67
CA CYS A 23 -7.67 9.11 -21.87
C CYS A 23 -7.29 9.48 -23.31
N LEU A 24 -6.55 10.58 -23.50
CA LEU A 24 -6.14 11.06 -24.82
C LEU A 24 -4.88 10.35 -25.31
N SER A 25 -3.91 10.13 -24.41
CA SER A 25 -2.65 9.44 -24.72
C SER A 25 -1.95 8.96 -23.45
N ILE A 26 -1.06 7.99 -23.60
CA ILE A 26 -0.15 7.53 -22.55
C ILE A 26 1.29 7.61 -23.05
N HIS A 27 2.11 8.38 -22.36
CA HIS A 27 3.52 8.62 -22.63
C HIS A 27 4.42 7.99 -21.57
N GLY A 28 5.70 7.93 -21.86
CA GLY A 28 6.74 7.38 -20.99
C GLY A 28 7.75 6.58 -21.81
N LYS A 29 8.91 6.29 -21.23
CA LYS A 29 9.88 5.39 -21.84
C LYS A 29 9.31 3.96 -21.89
N ASP A 30 9.50 3.25 -23.00
CA ASP A 30 9.15 1.83 -23.08
C ASP A 30 10.13 1.03 -22.21
N ASP A 31 9.65 0.59 -21.07
CA ASP A 31 10.43 -0.04 -20.01
C ASP A 31 9.74 -1.35 -19.59
N SER A 32 10.30 -2.47 -20.00
CA SER A 32 9.73 -3.81 -19.74
C SER A 32 9.70 -4.20 -18.26
N ILE A 33 10.43 -3.51 -17.39
CA ILE A 33 10.35 -3.70 -15.95
C ILE A 33 9.09 -3.04 -15.40
N VAL A 34 8.80 -1.83 -15.84
CA VAL A 34 7.62 -1.06 -15.41
C VAL A 34 6.36 -1.56 -16.11
N PHE A 35 6.39 -1.67 -17.44
CA PHE A 35 5.30 -2.23 -18.26
C PHE A 35 5.52 -3.73 -18.46
N CYS A 36 5.24 -4.52 -17.41
CA CYS A 36 5.80 -5.87 -17.26
C CYS A 36 5.09 -6.95 -18.07
N ASP A 37 3.83 -6.81 -18.43
CA ASP A 37 3.08 -7.84 -19.17
C ASP A 37 2.84 -7.43 -20.63
N GLN A 38 2.88 -6.15 -20.91
CA GLN A 38 2.60 -5.58 -22.24
C GLN A 38 3.39 -4.29 -22.43
N SER A 39 3.78 -3.98 -23.68
CA SER A 39 4.46 -2.73 -23.98
C SER A 39 3.58 -1.51 -23.67
N ARG A 40 4.22 -0.39 -23.31
CA ARG A 40 3.52 0.89 -23.14
C ARG A 40 2.68 1.24 -24.38
N THR A 41 3.20 0.99 -25.57
CA THR A 41 2.49 1.27 -26.84
C THR A 41 1.20 0.48 -26.97
N ARG A 42 1.19 -0.79 -26.55
CA ARG A 42 -0.03 -1.63 -26.54
C ARG A 42 -1.05 -1.09 -25.53
N ILE A 43 -0.60 -0.73 -24.34
CA ILE A 43 -1.44 -0.12 -23.29
C ILE A 43 -2.06 1.19 -23.80
N ALA A 44 -1.22 2.08 -24.36
CA ALA A 44 -1.67 3.36 -24.89
C ALA A 44 -2.73 3.20 -26.00
N ARG A 45 -2.54 2.24 -26.90
CA ARG A 45 -3.51 1.94 -27.98
C ARG A 45 -4.84 1.42 -27.43
N ALA A 46 -4.78 0.53 -26.42
CA ALA A 46 -5.97 -0.09 -25.85
C ALA A 46 -6.85 0.88 -25.06
N LEU A 47 -6.24 1.92 -24.46
CA LEU A 47 -6.92 2.84 -23.55
C LEU A 47 -7.23 4.20 -24.17
N LYS A 48 -6.61 4.53 -25.30
CA LYS A 48 -6.84 5.82 -25.99
C LYS A 48 -8.31 5.98 -26.39
N GLY A 49 -8.88 7.14 -26.08
CA GLY A 49 -10.26 7.51 -26.38
C GLY A 49 -11.28 7.01 -25.36
N LYS A 50 -10.90 6.15 -24.43
CA LYS A 50 -11.81 5.61 -23.40
C LYS A 50 -11.98 6.56 -22.23
N VAL A 51 -13.18 6.60 -21.66
CA VAL A 51 -13.50 7.34 -20.44
C VAL A 51 -13.14 6.50 -19.21
N ILE A 52 -12.48 7.13 -18.24
CA ILE A 52 -12.19 6.52 -16.94
C ILE A 52 -13.45 6.60 -16.07
N THR A 53 -13.93 5.47 -15.59
CA THR A 53 -15.19 5.37 -14.83
C THR A 53 -14.98 5.26 -13.32
N ALA A 54 -13.86 4.66 -12.89
CA ALA A 54 -13.55 4.52 -11.48
C ALA A 54 -12.05 4.44 -11.21
N ALA A 55 -11.64 4.80 -9.99
CA ALA A 55 -10.33 4.54 -9.42
C ALA A 55 -10.50 3.61 -8.21
N CYS A 56 -9.96 2.42 -8.30
CA CYS A 56 -10.14 1.33 -7.35
C CYS A 56 -8.82 0.93 -6.69
N ARG A 57 -8.89 0.29 -5.53
CA ARG A 57 -7.74 -0.24 -4.81
C ARG A 57 -8.08 -1.57 -4.12
N HIS A 58 -7.07 -2.43 -3.99
CA HIS A 58 -7.06 -3.55 -3.05
C HIS A 58 -5.63 -3.77 -2.54
N GLY A 59 -5.43 -3.63 -1.24
CA GLY A 59 -4.09 -3.65 -0.65
C GLY A 59 -3.18 -2.58 -1.26
N LYS A 60 -2.09 -3.03 -1.89
CA LYS A 60 -1.12 -2.15 -2.57
C LYS A 60 -1.32 -2.09 -4.09
N GLN A 61 -2.39 -2.66 -4.60
CA GLN A 61 -2.76 -2.59 -6.01
C GLN A 61 -3.81 -1.50 -6.21
N LEU A 62 -3.57 -0.61 -7.16
CA LEU A 62 -4.49 0.44 -7.60
C LEU A 62 -4.83 0.17 -9.07
N TRP A 63 -6.07 0.45 -9.48
CA TRP A 63 -6.41 0.40 -10.91
C TRP A 63 -7.42 1.45 -11.29
N LEU A 64 -7.36 1.81 -12.57
CA LEU A 64 -8.36 2.67 -13.23
C LEU A 64 -9.25 1.76 -14.07
N GLU A 65 -10.54 1.84 -13.83
CA GLU A 65 -11.57 1.23 -14.69
C GLU A 65 -11.94 2.20 -15.79
N PHE A 66 -12.22 1.65 -16.96
CA PHE A 66 -12.67 2.40 -18.13
C PHE A 66 -14.08 1.95 -18.50
N GLU A 67 -14.78 2.71 -19.36
CA GLU A 67 -16.11 2.36 -19.85
C GLU A 67 -16.19 0.99 -20.51
N SER A 68 -15.05 0.44 -20.91
CA SER A 68 -14.88 -0.93 -21.40
C SER A 68 -13.50 -1.46 -21.03
N ALA A 69 -13.39 -2.77 -20.84
CA ALA A 69 -12.11 -3.45 -20.59
C ALA A 69 -11.04 -3.08 -21.64
N PRO A 70 -9.76 -3.16 -21.31
CA PRO A 70 -9.18 -3.50 -20.01
C PRO A 70 -9.10 -2.33 -19.05
N ALA A 71 -8.94 -2.62 -17.76
CA ALA A 71 -8.51 -1.68 -16.72
C ALA A 71 -6.99 -1.53 -16.70
N LEU A 72 -6.49 -0.38 -16.22
CA LEU A 72 -5.07 -0.11 -16.01
C LEU A 72 -4.69 -0.33 -14.55
N LEU A 73 -3.96 -1.39 -14.27
CA LEU A 73 -3.49 -1.77 -12.94
C LEU A 73 -2.11 -1.20 -12.66
N ILE A 74 -1.93 -0.58 -11.50
CA ILE A 74 -0.73 0.13 -11.07
C ILE A 74 -0.29 -0.36 -9.69
N HIS A 75 1.00 -0.68 -9.55
CA HIS A 75 1.65 -0.95 -8.27
C HIS A 75 2.85 -0.01 -8.11
N PHE A 76 2.93 0.70 -6.99
CA PHE A 76 3.95 1.75 -6.78
C PHE A 76 5.36 1.21 -6.49
N GLY A 77 5.52 -0.08 -6.25
CA GLY A 77 6.80 -0.64 -5.86
C GLY A 77 7.31 -0.05 -4.54
N MET A 78 8.52 0.48 -4.56
CA MET A 78 9.15 1.04 -3.35
C MET A 78 9.12 2.56 -3.27
N THR A 79 9.01 3.25 -4.39
CA THR A 79 9.18 4.72 -4.47
C THR A 79 8.16 5.39 -5.38
N GLY A 80 7.31 4.61 -6.02
CA GLY A 80 6.28 5.15 -6.92
C GLY A 80 5.16 5.89 -6.17
N SER A 81 4.52 6.79 -6.89
CA SER A 81 3.33 7.51 -6.44
C SER A 81 2.47 7.89 -7.65
N LEU A 82 1.28 8.45 -7.43
CA LEU A 82 0.53 9.16 -8.47
C LEU A 82 0.49 10.64 -8.16
N GLN A 83 0.66 11.45 -9.19
CA GLN A 83 0.55 12.90 -9.14
C GLN A 83 -0.29 13.38 -10.32
N ALA A 84 -1.14 14.37 -10.07
CA ALA A 84 -1.89 15.04 -11.11
C ALA A 84 -1.32 16.45 -11.31
N TYR A 85 -1.25 16.90 -12.56
CA TYR A 85 -0.79 18.24 -12.93
C TYR A 85 -1.53 18.73 -14.19
N ARG A 86 -1.43 20.00 -14.51
CA ARG A 86 -2.11 20.63 -15.66
C ARG A 86 -1.12 20.90 -16.78
N ASP A 87 -1.64 21.18 -17.99
CA ASP A 87 -0.83 21.51 -19.18
C ASP A 87 0.15 22.69 -18.97
N ASP A 88 -0.16 23.61 -18.06
CA ASP A 88 0.66 24.78 -17.71
C ASP A 88 1.70 24.50 -16.59
N GLN A 89 1.80 23.29 -16.12
CA GLN A 89 2.71 22.87 -15.07
C GLN A 89 3.77 21.89 -15.61
N GLU A 90 4.92 21.84 -14.94
CA GLU A 90 5.97 20.90 -15.28
C GLU A 90 5.60 19.47 -14.89
N SER A 91 5.97 18.53 -15.78
CA SER A 91 5.85 17.10 -15.48
C SER A 91 6.71 16.70 -14.28
N PRO A 92 6.20 15.87 -13.38
CA PRO A 92 6.98 15.36 -12.26
C PRO A 92 8.23 14.62 -12.72
N ARG A 93 9.38 14.91 -12.08
CA ARG A 93 10.65 14.24 -12.40
C ARG A 93 10.52 12.72 -12.21
N PHE A 94 11.26 11.95 -13.01
CA PHE A 94 11.28 10.47 -13.00
C PHE A 94 9.93 9.83 -13.33
N SER A 95 9.02 10.51 -14.02
CA SER A 95 7.76 9.92 -14.49
C SER A 95 8.01 8.72 -15.39
N ARG A 96 7.42 7.59 -15.02
CA ARG A 96 7.50 6.35 -15.80
C ARG A 96 6.31 6.20 -16.75
N MET A 97 5.20 6.76 -16.36
CA MET A 97 3.98 6.85 -17.14
C MET A 97 3.37 8.24 -16.96
N GLU A 98 2.90 8.82 -18.05
CA GLU A 98 2.09 10.03 -18.05
C GLU A 98 0.86 9.79 -18.92
N MET A 99 -0.31 9.88 -18.32
CA MET A 99 -1.59 9.78 -19.01
C MET A 99 -2.15 11.20 -19.18
N ARG A 100 -2.26 11.64 -20.42
CA ARG A 100 -2.93 12.89 -20.77
C ARG A 100 -4.44 12.66 -20.84
N LEU A 101 -5.19 13.48 -20.14
CA LEU A 101 -6.64 13.39 -20.01
C LEU A 101 -7.32 14.60 -20.65
N SER A 102 -8.60 14.46 -20.98
CA SER A 102 -9.42 15.60 -21.42
C SER A 102 -9.46 16.69 -20.34
N GLY A 103 -9.59 17.95 -20.79
CA GLY A 103 -9.60 19.11 -19.89
C GLY A 103 -8.23 19.56 -19.40
N GLY A 104 -7.15 19.22 -20.13
CA GLY A 104 -5.78 19.69 -19.83
C GLY A 104 -5.19 19.13 -18.52
N ILE A 105 -5.61 17.95 -18.10
CA ILE A 105 -5.11 17.27 -16.91
C ILE A 105 -4.19 16.12 -17.31
N HIS A 106 -3.13 15.94 -16.55
CA HIS A 106 -2.22 14.81 -16.65
C HIS A 106 -2.21 14.02 -15.34
N LEU A 107 -2.12 12.70 -15.46
CA LEU A 107 -1.88 11.78 -14.35
C LEU A 107 -0.52 11.11 -14.58
N ALA A 108 0.45 11.42 -13.73
CA ALA A 108 1.80 10.89 -13.81
C ALA A 108 2.12 9.89 -12.72
N MET A 109 2.97 8.92 -13.05
CA MET A 109 3.55 7.97 -12.09
C MET A 109 5.06 8.19 -11.97
N PRO A 110 5.52 9.12 -11.12
CA PRO A 110 6.94 9.23 -10.80
C PRO A 110 7.39 8.00 -9.98
N ASP A 111 8.53 7.40 -10.39
CA ASP A 111 9.18 6.30 -9.69
C ASP A 111 10.69 6.29 -9.98
N PRO A 112 11.52 6.93 -9.14
CA PRO A 112 12.97 7.03 -9.35
C PRO A 112 13.66 5.68 -9.45
N ARG A 113 13.19 4.67 -8.71
CA ARG A 113 13.85 3.37 -8.58
C ARG A 113 13.36 2.29 -9.55
N ARG A 114 12.34 2.55 -10.37
CA ARG A 114 11.78 1.61 -11.37
C ARG A 114 11.24 0.29 -10.77
N PHE A 115 10.73 0.34 -9.54
CA PHE A 115 10.11 -0.83 -8.90
C PHE A 115 8.59 -0.90 -9.09
N GLY A 116 8.01 0.17 -9.63
CA GLY A 116 6.60 0.19 -9.99
C GLY A 116 6.26 -0.80 -11.10
N ARG A 117 5.00 -1.22 -11.16
CA ARG A 117 4.49 -2.13 -12.19
C ARG A 117 3.18 -1.60 -12.73
N ILE A 118 3.07 -1.64 -14.05
CA ILE A 118 1.88 -1.23 -14.80
C ILE A 118 1.46 -2.41 -15.68
N ARG A 119 0.15 -2.73 -15.63
CA ARG A 119 -0.46 -3.87 -16.34
C ARG A 119 -1.83 -3.49 -16.88
N MET A 120 -2.33 -4.28 -17.81
CA MET A 120 -3.77 -4.31 -18.12
C MET A 120 -4.38 -5.60 -17.60
N ARG A 121 -5.62 -5.52 -17.10
CA ARG A 121 -6.45 -6.67 -16.72
C ARG A 121 -7.89 -6.38 -17.15
N ASP A 122 -8.56 -7.38 -17.64
CA ASP A 122 -9.96 -7.24 -18.03
C ASP A 122 -10.85 -7.20 -16.78
N GLU A 123 -10.56 -8.04 -15.80
CA GLU A 123 -11.25 -8.13 -14.52
C GLU A 123 -10.26 -8.10 -13.35
N PRO A 124 -9.73 -6.93 -12.96
CA PRO A 124 -8.66 -6.84 -11.95
C PRO A 124 -8.92 -7.61 -10.64
N ARG A 125 -10.17 -7.63 -10.16
CA ARG A 125 -10.52 -8.33 -8.92
C ARG A 125 -10.44 -9.85 -9.04
N ASN A 126 -10.66 -10.39 -10.24
CA ASN A 126 -10.70 -11.83 -10.52
C ASN A 126 -9.40 -12.35 -11.13
N GLU A 127 -8.46 -11.47 -11.45
CA GLU A 127 -7.18 -11.81 -12.06
C GLU A 127 -5.99 -11.51 -11.14
N PRO A 128 -4.88 -12.30 -11.24
CA PRO A 128 -3.64 -11.94 -10.58
C PRO A 128 -3.10 -10.58 -11.07
N PRO A 129 -2.52 -9.77 -10.17
CA PRO A 129 -2.14 -10.10 -8.80
C PRO A 129 -3.25 -9.93 -7.76
N VAL A 130 -4.36 -9.22 -8.05
CA VAL A 130 -5.39 -8.87 -7.06
C VAL A 130 -6.11 -10.11 -6.54
N ALA A 131 -6.50 -11.03 -7.41
CA ALA A 131 -7.20 -12.27 -7.02
C ALA A 131 -6.40 -13.16 -6.04
N ASN A 132 -5.09 -12.97 -5.94
CA ASN A 132 -4.23 -13.73 -5.04
C ASN A 132 -4.05 -13.07 -3.66
N LEU A 133 -4.66 -11.92 -3.41
CA LEU A 133 -4.52 -11.18 -2.17
C LEU A 133 -5.55 -11.64 -1.12
N GLY A 134 -5.19 -11.46 0.14
CA GLY A 134 -6.09 -11.62 1.27
C GLY A 134 -7.02 -10.42 1.44
N PHE A 135 -7.74 -10.36 2.57
CA PHE A 135 -8.66 -9.26 2.85
C PHE A 135 -7.95 -7.91 2.89
N ASP A 136 -8.63 -6.89 2.44
CA ASP A 136 -8.19 -5.50 2.58
C ASP A 136 -8.64 -4.95 3.95
N PRO A 137 -7.71 -4.58 4.84
CA PRO A 137 -8.06 -4.22 6.21
C PRO A 137 -8.77 -2.85 6.35
N LEU A 138 -8.80 -2.04 5.30
CA LEU A 138 -9.58 -0.80 5.31
C LEU A 138 -11.06 -1.07 5.09
N ASP A 139 -11.38 -1.93 4.12
CA ASP A 139 -12.74 -2.12 3.62
C ASP A 139 -13.35 -3.48 4.01
N GLN A 140 -12.51 -4.48 4.30
CA GLN A 140 -12.91 -5.89 4.46
C GLN A 140 -12.36 -6.52 5.76
N MET A 141 -12.15 -5.71 6.82
CA MET A 141 -11.65 -6.24 8.09
C MET A 141 -12.60 -7.34 8.63
N PRO A 142 -12.15 -8.59 8.79
CA PRO A 142 -12.97 -9.67 9.33
C PRO A 142 -13.48 -9.35 10.73
N ASP A 143 -14.63 -9.93 11.12
CA ASP A 143 -15.07 -9.89 12.51
C ASP A 143 -14.07 -10.60 13.45
N LYS A 144 -14.27 -10.48 14.77
CA LYS A 144 -13.31 -11.01 15.76
C LYS A 144 -13.15 -12.52 15.64
N ALA A 145 -14.25 -13.27 15.54
CA ALA A 145 -14.22 -14.72 15.50
C ALA A 145 -13.51 -15.23 14.25
N SER A 146 -13.86 -14.68 13.10
CA SER A 146 -13.23 -14.98 11.81
C SER A 146 -11.74 -14.64 11.83
N PHE A 147 -11.36 -13.46 12.36
CA PHE A 147 -9.95 -13.04 12.41
C PHE A 147 -9.13 -13.98 13.32
N ARG A 148 -9.64 -14.35 14.53
CA ARG A 148 -9.00 -15.32 15.41
C ARG A 148 -8.78 -16.65 14.70
N GLN A 149 -9.82 -17.19 14.06
CA GLN A 149 -9.71 -18.43 13.29
C GLN A 149 -8.66 -18.36 12.18
N MET A 150 -8.60 -17.23 11.47
CA MET A 150 -7.62 -17.01 10.41
C MET A 150 -6.19 -16.97 10.95
N VAL A 151 -5.95 -16.34 12.11
CA VAL A 151 -4.63 -16.26 12.77
C VAL A 151 -4.22 -17.65 13.30
N ASN A 152 -5.08 -18.31 14.08
CA ASN A 152 -4.76 -19.55 14.78
C ASN A 152 -4.52 -20.76 13.83
N ARG A 153 -5.03 -20.68 12.60
CA ARG A 153 -4.74 -21.69 11.55
C ARG A 153 -3.33 -21.59 10.96
N ARG A 154 -2.57 -20.57 11.31
CA ARG A 154 -1.23 -20.31 10.75
C ARG A 154 -0.15 -20.69 11.80
N ARG A 155 1.02 -21.14 11.32
CA ARG A 155 2.17 -21.47 12.16
C ARG A 155 3.37 -20.66 11.72
N THR A 156 3.33 -19.37 12.03
CA THR A 156 4.38 -18.40 11.64
C THR A 156 4.52 -17.34 12.73
N THR A 157 5.47 -16.43 12.60
CA THR A 157 5.52 -15.25 13.48
C THR A 157 4.38 -14.30 13.16
N ILE A 158 3.86 -13.60 14.17
CA ILE A 158 2.76 -12.62 13.95
C ILE A 158 3.17 -11.52 12.96
N LYS A 159 4.40 -11.04 13.02
CA LYS A 159 4.91 -10.09 12.02
C LYS A 159 4.92 -10.70 10.63
N GLY A 160 5.39 -11.95 10.50
CA GLY A 160 5.39 -12.66 9.21
C GLY A 160 3.98 -12.82 8.64
N LEU A 161 3.01 -13.11 9.49
CA LEU A 161 1.61 -13.18 9.07
C LEU A 161 1.07 -11.84 8.59
N LEU A 162 1.30 -10.75 9.33
CA LEU A 162 0.88 -9.39 8.94
C LEU A 162 1.49 -8.96 7.60
N LEU A 163 2.73 -9.33 7.31
CA LEU A 163 3.41 -9.03 6.05
C LEU A 163 2.93 -9.88 4.86
N ASN A 164 2.24 -10.98 5.13
CA ASN A 164 1.75 -11.89 4.08
C ASN A 164 0.55 -11.28 3.35
N GLN A 165 0.77 -10.81 2.14
CA GLN A 165 -0.27 -10.17 1.33
C GLN A 165 -1.44 -11.11 0.98
N LYS A 166 -1.26 -12.43 1.04
CA LYS A 166 -2.34 -13.43 0.89
C LYS A 166 -3.19 -13.59 2.16
N PHE A 167 -2.72 -13.08 3.29
CA PHE A 167 -3.49 -13.01 4.53
C PHE A 167 -4.18 -11.65 4.67
N CYS A 168 -3.40 -10.56 4.68
CA CYS A 168 -3.87 -9.20 4.84
C CYS A 168 -3.20 -8.30 3.80
N ALA A 169 -3.96 -7.86 2.82
CA ALA A 169 -3.44 -7.05 1.73
C ALA A 169 -3.14 -5.61 2.20
N GLY A 170 -1.99 -5.08 1.81
CA GLY A 170 -1.67 -3.68 2.05
C GLY A 170 -0.74 -3.40 3.23
N ILE A 171 -0.66 -4.27 4.22
CA ILE A 171 0.29 -4.12 5.32
C ILE A 171 1.72 -4.32 4.81
N GLY A 172 2.60 -3.40 5.17
CA GLY A 172 4.03 -3.52 4.96
C GLY A 172 4.80 -3.37 6.26
N ASN A 173 6.06 -3.00 6.15
CA ASN A 173 6.97 -3.08 7.29
C ASN A 173 6.66 -2.04 8.39
N TRP A 174 6.31 -0.81 7.99
CA TRP A 174 6.04 0.21 8.99
C TRP A 174 4.69 -0.02 9.69
N ILE A 175 3.65 -0.44 8.95
CA ILE A 175 2.34 -0.73 9.54
C ILE A 175 2.44 -1.94 10.48
N ALA A 176 3.18 -2.99 10.08
CA ALA A 176 3.34 -4.18 10.92
C ALA A 176 4.07 -3.85 12.24
N ASP A 177 5.18 -3.08 12.18
CA ASP A 177 5.90 -2.66 13.38
C ASP A 177 5.00 -1.81 14.28
N GLU A 178 4.25 -0.86 13.72
CA GLU A 178 3.33 0.00 14.46
C GLU A 178 2.20 -0.79 15.14
N ILE A 179 1.57 -1.73 14.41
CA ILE A 179 0.52 -2.59 14.96
C ILE A 179 1.04 -3.35 16.18
N LEU A 180 2.21 -3.97 16.06
CA LEU A 180 2.77 -4.81 17.10
C LEU A 180 3.22 -3.98 18.32
N TYR A 181 3.79 -2.81 18.11
CA TYR A 181 4.09 -1.88 19.19
C TYR A 181 2.83 -1.44 19.93
N GLN A 182 1.81 -0.96 19.23
CA GLN A 182 0.58 -0.48 19.84
C GLN A 182 -0.24 -1.59 20.52
N SER A 183 -0.12 -2.83 20.04
CA SER A 183 -0.78 -3.99 20.67
C SER A 183 0.01 -4.60 21.82
N GLY A 184 1.29 -4.20 22.01
CA GLY A 184 2.17 -4.74 23.04
C GLY A 184 2.61 -6.19 22.79
N ILE A 185 2.74 -6.60 21.50
CA ILE A 185 3.05 -7.97 21.11
C ILE A 185 4.46 -8.07 20.53
N ASP A 186 5.25 -9.02 21.00
CA ASP A 186 6.56 -9.34 20.43
C ASP A 186 6.40 -9.76 18.96
N PRO A 187 7.10 -9.14 18.02
CA PRO A 187 7.03 -9.50 16.60
C PRO A 187 7.35 -10.96 16.27
N ARG A 188 8.06 -11.65 17.15
CA ARG A 188 8.45 -13.06 17.02
C ARG A 188 7.38 -14.02 17.50
N THR A 189 6.36 -13.54 18.25
CA THR A 189 5.30 -14.39 18.83
C THR A 189 4.68 -15.26 17.75
N ARG A 190 4.59 -16.55 18.03
CA ARG A 190 3.99 -17.52 17.10
C ARG A 190 2.47 -17.40 17.13
N THR A 191 1.89 -17.37 15.95
CA THR A 191 0.43 -17.19 15.80
C THR A 191 -0.39 -18.32 16.41
N ASP A 192 0.15 -19.55 16.44
CA ASP A 192 -0.48 -20.72 17.05
C ASP A 192 -0.34 -20.78 18.60
N GLN A 193 0.34 -19.82 19.19
CA GLN A 193 0.53 -19.67 20.65
C GLN A 193 -0.14 -18.42 21.22
N MET A 194 -0.76 -17.59 20.36
CA MET A 194 -1.43 -16.37 20.79
C MET A 194 -2.80 -16.69 21.43
N ASP A 195 -3.08 -16.03 22.53
CA ASP A 195 -4.42 -16.02 23.10
C ASP A 195 -5.38 -15.11 22.31
N ASP A 196 -6.65 -15.33 22.50
CA ASP A 196 -7.71 -14.58 21.83
C ASP A 196 -7.66 -13.07 22.10
N ALA A 197 -7.25 -12.68 23.31
CA ALA A 197 -7.16 -11.27 23.70
C ALA A 197 -6.03 -10.54 22.93
N SER A 198 -4.89 -11.18 22.78
CA SER A 198 -3.76 -10.71 21.99
C SER A 198 -4.11 -10.59 20.50
N VAL A 199 -4.79 -11.59 19.95
CA VAL A 199 -5.27 -11.56 18.56
C VAL A 199 -6.27 -10.42 18.35
N ASP A 200 -7.18 -10.19 19.29
CA ASP A 200 -8.15 -9.07 19.23
C ASP A 200 -7.46 -7.70 19.29
N LYS A 201 -6.39 -7.56 20.10
CA LYS A 201 -5.57 -6.33 20.12
C LYS A 201 -4.94 -6.07 18.75
N VAL A 202 -4.30 -7.07 18.15
CA VAL A 202 -3.70 -6.96 16.80
C VAL A 202 -4.76 -6.56 15.78
N ARG A 203 -5.93 -7.20 15.77
CA ARG A 203 -7.04 -6.83 14.88
C ARG A 203 -7.47 -5.37 15.07
N SER A 204 -7.68 -4.97 16.31
CA SER A 204 -8.15 -3.62 16.66
C SER A 204 -7.15 -2.55 16.20
N TRP A 205 -5.86 -2.77 16.50
CA TRP A 205 -4.81 -1.83 16.11
C TRP A 205 -4.55 -1.81 14.61
N THR A 206 -4.69 -2.93 13.92
CA THR A 206 -4.67 -2.97 12.44
C THR A 206 -5.69 -1.99 11.86
N SER A 207 -6.94 -2.07 12.32
CA SER A 207 -8.01 -1.17 11.85
C SER A 207 -7.75 0.29 12.22
N LYS A 208 -7.35 0.57 13.47
CA LYS A 208 -7.12 1.93 13.96
C LYS A 208 -5.98 2.65 13.23
N ILE A 209 -4.85 1.96 13.05
CA ILE A 209 -3.65 2.53 12.42
C ILE A 209 -3.94 2.86 10.96
N ILE A 210 -4.52 1.91 10.22
CA ILE A 210 -4.82 2.09 8.80
C ILE A 210 -5.84 3.20 8.60
N LYS A 211 -6.95 3.19 9.34
CA LYS A 211 -7.95 4.25 9.27
C LYS A 211 -7.35 5.62 9.56
N ARG A 212 -6.57 5.74 10.64
CA ARG A 212 -5.93 7.02 10.98
C ARG A 212 -4.96 7.50 9.92
N ALA A 213 -4.12 6.61 9.37
CA ALA A 213 -3.20 6.98 8.30
C ALA A 213 -3.92 7.43 7.02
N VAL A 214 -5.02 6.77 6.67
CA VAL A 214 -5.87 7.15 5.53
C VAL A 214 -6.58 8.50 5.77
N GLU A 215 -7.17 8.71 6.94
CA GLU A 215 -7.84 9.96 7.32
C GLU A 215 -6.95 11.21 7.16
N VAL A 216 -5.68 11.07 7.47
CA VAL A 216 -4.71 12.16 7.31
C VAL A 216 -4.02 12.13 5.93
N ASN A 217 -4.57 11.39 4.97
CA ASN A 217 -4.07 11.27 3.61
C ASN A 217 -2.59 10.81 3.56
N SER A 218 -2.20 9.91 4.48
CA SER A 218 -0.83 9.41 4.63
C SER A 218 0.23 10.53 4.81
N ASP A 219 -0.19 11.66 5.35
CA ASP A 219 0.72 12.74 5.77
C ASP A 219 1.32 12.36 7.13
N SER A 220 2.57 11.91 7.12
CA SER A 220 3.26 11.43 8.31
C SER A 220 3.46 12.51 9.39
N SER A 221 3.45 13.79 9.03
CA SER A 221 3.52 14.89 10.00
C SER A 221 2.26 14.98 10.89
N ARG A 222 1.14 14.38 10.42
CA ARG A 222 -0.15 14.32 11.09
C ARG A 222 -0.43 12.98 11.78
N PHE A 223 0.51 12.03 11.74
CA PHE A 223 0.42 10.80 12.52
C PHE A 223 0.54 11.12 14.03
N PRO A 224 -0.14 10.36 14.90
CA PRO A 224 0.00 10.54 16.34
C PRO A 224 1.47 10.51 16.75
N ARG A 225 1.89 11.47 17.55
CA ARG A 225 3.29 11.61 17.99
C ARG A 225 3.80 10.42 18.82
N THR A 226 2.88 9.61 19.34
CA THR A 226 3.19 8.39 20.11
C THR A 226 3.42 7.16 19.24
N TRP A 227 3.29 7.30 17.92
CA TRP A 227 3.56 6.19 17.02
C TRP A 227 5.05 5.91 16.91
N LEU A 228 5.41 4.62 16.95
CA LEU A 228 6.75 4.13 16.69
C LEU A 228 7.26 4.57 15.29
N PHE A 229 6.35 4.84 14.38
CA PHE A 229 6.63 5.32 13.03
C PHE A 229 7.67 6.45 13.00
N HIS A 230 7.63 7.38 13.94
CA HIS A 230 8.50 8.56 13.93
C HIS A 230 9.96 8.23 14.27
N GLU A 231 10.19 7.20 15.09
CA GLU A 231 11.50 6.90 15.66
C GLU A 231 12.12 5.59 15.08
N ARG A 232 11.37 4.84 14.29
CA ARG A 232 11.80 3.54 13.76
C ARG A 232 12.81 3.58 12.60
N TRP A 233 13.15 4.79 12.12
CA TRP A 233 13.99 4.97 10.96
C TRP A 233 15.46 5.14 11.32
N GLY A 234 16.36 4.50 10.57
CA GLY A 234 17.79 4.55 10.86
C GLY A 234 18.27 3.43 11.78
N LYS A 235 19.43 3.60 12.35
CA LYS A 235 20.05 2.75 13.37
C LYS A 235 20.76 3.62 14.39
N PRO A 236 20.10 4.52 15.09
CA PRO A 236 20.74 5.21 16.21
C PRO A 236 20.94 4.20 17.35
N GLU A 237 22.12 4.15 17.92
CA GLU A 237 22.44 3.27 19.05
C GLU A 237 21.55 3.53 20.27
N ASP A 238 21.03 4.75 20.38
CA ASP A 238 20.20 5.23 21.49
C ASP A 238 18.76 5.61 21.06
N ALA A 239 18.18 4.92 20.05
CA ALA A 239 16.82 5.21 19.62
C ALA A 239 15.82 4.94 20.75
N GLN A 240 14.99 5.92 21.05
CA GLN A 240 13.94 5.84 22.07
C GLN A 240 12.59 6.27 21.50
N THR A 241 11.53 5.68 22.03
CA THR A 241 10.17 6.15 21.80
C THR A 241 9.96 7.50 22.49
N ARG A 242 8.87 8.19 22.19
CA ARG A 242 8.46 9.40 22.90
C ARG A 242 8.24 9.20 24.40
N ARG A 243 8.15 7.97 24.87
CA ARG A 243 8.01 7.59 26.28
C ARG A 243 9.35 7.27 26.94
N GLY A 244 10.46 7.40 26.21
CA GLY A 244 11.81 7.06 26.71
C GLY A 244 12.12 5.57 26.73
N GLU A 245 11.31 4.74 26.04
CA GLU A 245 11.54 3.31 25.93
C GLU A 245 12.58 3.03 24.85
N SER A 246 13.56 2.16 25.10
CA SER A 246 14.59 1.79 24.13
C SER A 246 14.00 1.04 22.94
N ILE A 247 14.40 1.43 21.73
CA ILE A 247 14.00 0.76 20.47
C ILE A 247 15.16 -0.12 20.03
N GLU A 248 14.88 -1.39 19.84
CA GLU A 248 15.83 -2.35 19.28
C GLU A 248 15.50 -2.68 17.83
N ILE A 249 16.55 -3.01 17.07
CA ILE A 249 16.43 -3.44 15.68
C ILE A 249 16.81 -4.91 15.56
N MET A 250 15.91 -5.70 15.02
CA MET A 250 16.16 -7.13 14.72
C MET A 250 15.62 -7.52 13.34
N THR A 251 15.84 -8.77 12.95
CA THR A 251 15.25 -9.32 11.72
C THR A 251 14.17 -10.34 12.07
N VAL A 252 12.94 -10.11 11.60
CA VAL A 252 11.82 -11.05 11.72
C VAL A 252 11.19 -11.26 10.35
N ALA A 253 10.96 -12.52 9.98
CA ALA A 253 10.42 -12.89 8.68
C ALA A 253 11.19 -12.26 7.48
N GLY A 254 12.51 -12.18 7.58
CA GLY A 254 13.38 -11.60 6.55
C GLY A 254 13.29 -10.07 6.40
N ARG A 255 12.70 -9.38 7.39
CA ARG A 255 12.52 -7.92 7.35
C ARG A 255 13.09 -7.27 8.60
N THR A 256 13.77 -6.14 8.39
CA THR A 256 14.19 -5.26 9.50
C THR A 256 12.97 -4.87 10.31
N THR A 257 13.05 -5.05 11.62
CA THR A 257 11.96 -4.85 12.58
C THR A 257 12.43 -3.89 13.66
N ALA A 258 11.72 -2.80 13.85
CA ALA A 258 11.88 -1.97 15.03
C ALA A 258 10.88 -2.45 16.09
N TRP A 259 11.35 -2.69 17.30
CA TRP A 259 10.52 -3.14 18.42
C TRP A 259 10.99 -2.58 19.74
N VAL A 260 10.16 -2.61 20.74
CA VAL A 260 10.39 -2.04 22.07
C VAL A 260 10.27 -3.14 23.12
N PRO A 261 11.38 -3.76 23.57
CA PRO A 261 11.35 -4.92 24.46
C PRO A 261 10.57 -4.69 25.76
N SER A 262 10.63 -3.49 26.32
CA SER A 262 9.93 -3.13 27.57
C SER A 262 8.40 -3.00 27.39
N ALA A 263 7.90 -2.83 26.17
CA ALA A 263 6.49 -2.62 25.84
C ALA A 263 5.83 -3.80 25.12
N GLN A 264 6.62 -4.72 24.58
CA GLN A 264 6.16 -5.82 23.73
C GLN A 264 6.57 -7.18 24.32
N SER A 265 5.61 -8.00 24.67
CA SER A 265 5.81 -9.33 25.27
C SER A 265 5.10 -10.44 24.48
#